data_1542fc96b3bd05d038fb5310d4babee7
#
_entry.id   1542fc96b3bd05d038fb5310d4babee7
#
_cell.length_a   1.000
_cell.length_b   1.000
_cell.length_c   1.000
_cell.angle_alpha   90.00
_cell.angle_beta   90.00
_cell.angle_gamma   90.00
#
_symmetry.space_group_name_H-M   'P 1'
#
loop_
_entity.id
_entity.type
_entity.pdbx_description
1 polymer ?
#
loop_
_entity_poly.entity_id
_entity_poly.type
_entity_poly.pdbx_seq_one_letter_code
_entity_poly.pdbx_strand_id
1 'polypeptide(L)'
;MKLDTFSQRLTYAMDQAGFTQASLGNAVGMSQPSVWKLTSGKTRNTRKLFEISKVLGVRTEWLSDGTGPMRDEGVEPYNPRSSIPHESTWGHLAPWDGGTPLRGDEVEIPYLKDIEFACGDGRVIDEDHNGFMLRFSKSTLRRVGANSDGSGVVCFPARGNSMEPNIPDGTTVAVNTNDKKIVDGKIYAINENGWKRIKILFRSGPDKVSIRSFNSLEYPQEEKNLSDIEIIGRIFWWSVVDY
;
A
#
# COMPACT_ATOMS: atom_id res chain seq x y z
N MET A 1 -42.58 1.84 -11.23
CA MET A 1 -42.42 1.28 -12.59
C MET A 1 -42.40 -0.24 -12.45
N LYS A 2 -43.32 -0.99 -13.11
CA LYS A 2 -43.27 -2.45 -13.05
C LYS A 2 -42.17 -2.93 -14.03
N LEU A 3 -41.23 -3.74 -13.55
CA LEU A 3 -40.13 -4.31 -14.32
C LEU A 3 -40.44 -5.79 -14.60
N ASP A 4 -41.50 -6.02 -15.38
CA ASP A 4 -42.09 -7.36 -15.56
C ASP A 4 -41.28 -8.21 -16.58
N THR A 5 -40.52 -7.60 -17.47
CA THR A 5 -39.78 -8.31 -18.52
C THR A 5 -38.27 -8.16 -18.37
N PHE A 6 -37.54 -9.15 -18.88
CA PHE A 6 -36.06 -9.10 -18.94
C PHE A 6 -35.54 -7.81 -19.59
N SER A 7 -36.14 -7.39 -20.72
CA SER A 7 -35.70 -6.18 -21.44
C SER A 7 -35.91 -4.89 -20.60
N GLN A 8 -37.01 -4.82 -19.85
CA GLN A 8 -37.26 -3.69 -18.94
C GLN A 8 -36.26 -3.66 -17.79
N ARG A 9 -35.99 -4.80 -17.16
CA ARG A 9 -34.97 -4.91 -16.09
C ARG A 9 -33.57 -4.59 -16.60
N LEU A 10 -33.20 -5.10 -17.78
CA LEU A 10 -31.91 -4.82 -18.39
C LEU A 10 -31.75 -3.33 -18.70
N THR A 11 -32.75 -2.70 -19.33
CA THR A 11 -32.72 -1.27 -19.65
C THR A 11 -32.61 -0.43 -18.38
N TYR A 12 -33.40 -0.76 -17.35
CA TYR A 12 -33.36 -0.10 -16.07
C TYR A 12 -32.00 -0.25 -15.37
N ALA A 13 -31.44 -1.45 -15.36
CA ALA A 13 -30.12 -1.70 -14.77
C ALA A 13 -29.00 -0.94 -15.51
N MET A 14 -29.07 -0.89 -16.85
CA MET A 14 -28.14 -0.11 -17.67
C MET A 14 -28.22 1.38 -17.35
N ASP A 15 -29.44 1.94 -17.23
CA ASP A 15 -29.64 3.34 -16.91
C ASP A 15 -29.10 3.69 -15.51
N GLN A 16 -29.39 2.86 -14.52
CA GLN A 16 -28.87 3.02 -13.15
C GLN A 16 -27.34 2.91 -13.07
N ALA A 17 -26.72 2.10 -13.91
CA ALA A 17 -25.28 1.90 -13.96
C ALA A 17 -24.58 2.82 -15.00
N GLY A 18 -25.31 3.69 -15.69
CA GLY A 18 -24.77 4.65 -16.66
C GLY A 18 -24.23 4.00 -17.95
N PHE A 19 -24.68 2.79 -18.30
CA PHE A 19 -24.26 2.10 -19.50
C PHE A 19 -25.12 2.44 -20.71
N THR A 20 -24.45 2.71 -21.83
CA THR A 20 -25.05 2.67 -23.16
C THR A 20 -25.01 1.24 -23.71
N GLN A 21 -25.80 0.95 -24.78
CA GLN A 21 -25.76 -0.34 -25.45
C GLN A 21 -24.35 -0.67 -26.00
N ALA A 22 -23.64 0.35 -26.49
CA ALA A 22 -22.28 0.19 -27.01
C ALA A 22 -21.29 -0.10 -25.87
N SER A 23 -21.34 0.66 -24.77
CA SER A 23 -20.43 0.46 -23.63
C SER A 23 -20.67 -0.87 -22.92
N LEU A 24 -21.94 -1.30 -22.76
CA LEU A 24 -22.23 -2.61 -22.22
C LEU A 24 -21.74 -3.73 -23.16
N GLY A 25 -21.97 -3.59 -24.47
CA GLY A 25 -21.48 -4.54 -25.47
C GLY A 25 -19.97 -4.74 -25.36
N ASN A 26 -19.20 -3.66 -25.30
CA ASN A 26 -17.75 -3.71 -25.13
C ASN A 26 -17.34 -4.39 -23.80
N ALA A 27 -18.02 -4.08 -22.71
CA ALA A 27 -17.69 -4.62 -21.38
C ALA A 27 -17.92 -6.14 -21.27
N VAL A 28 -18.92 -6.68 -21.99
CA VAL A 28 -19.27 -8.11 -21.93
C VAL A 28 -18.85 -8.90 -23.19
N GLY A 29 -18.13 -8.27 -24.11
CA GLY A 29 -17.71 -8.91 -25.37
C GLY A 29 -18.87 -9.25 -26.31
N MET A 30 -19.84 -8.34 -26.41
CA MET A 30 -21.00 -8.44 -27.32
C MET A 30 -21.03 -7.26 -28.29
N SER A 31 -21.56 -7.49 -29.51
CA SER A 31 -21.82 -6.40 -30.44
C SER A 31 -22.99 -5.52 -29.93
N GLN A 32 -22.94 -4.20 -30.18
CA GLN A 32 -24.03 -3.29 -29.88
C GLN A 32 -25.41 -3.74 -30.45
N PRO A 33 -25.53 -4.26 -31.67
CA PRO A 33 -26.80 -4.79 -32.19
C PRO A 33 -27.33 -6.00 -31.37
N SER A 34 -26.41 -6.79 -30.76
CA SER A 34 -26.83 -7.89 -29.89
C SER A 34 -27.41 -7.37 -28.58
N VAL A 35 -26.81 -6.34 -27.98
CA VAL A 35 -27.38 -5.68 -26.81
C VAL A 35 -28.70 -5.01 -27.12
N TRP A 36 -28.84 -4.37 -28.29
CA TRP A 36 -30.09 -3.79 -28.73
C TRP A 36 -31.22 -4.83 -28.86
N LYS A 37 -30.96 -6.03 -29.34
CA LYS A 37 -31.96 -7.11 -29.40
C LYS A 37 -32.45 -7.52 -28.02
N LEU A 38 -31.59 -7.47 -27.00
CA LEU A 38 -31.95 -7.75 -25.59
C LEU A 38 -32.79 -6.64 -25.01
N THR A 39 -32.38 -5.37 -25.17
CA THR A 39 -33.10 -4.20 -24.64
C THR A 39 -34.44 -3.95 -25.35
N SER A 40 -34.53 -4.28 -26.62
CA SER A 40 -35.79 -4.17 -27.40
C SER A 40 -36.78 -5.33 -27.19
N GLY A 41 -36.40 -6.34 -26.39
CA GLY A 41 -37.24 -7.52 -26.14
C GLY A 41 -37.33 -8.53 -27.32
N LYS A 42 -36.59 -8.29 -28.41
CA LYS A 42 -36.53 -9.23 -29.53
C LYS A 42 -35.88 -10.56 -29.17
N THR A 43 -35.02 -10.54 -28.17
CA THR A 43 -34.39 -11.74 -27.62
C THR A 43 -34.57 -11.73 -26.11
N ARG A 44 -35.09 -12.81 -25.53
CA ARG A 44 -35.44 -12.90 -24.10
C ARG A 44 -34.37 -13.60 -23.30
N ASN A 45 -33.33 -14.14 -23.90
CA ASN A 45 -32.28 -14.87 -23.22
C ASN A 45 -30.92 -14.66 -23.89
N THR A 46 -29.84 -14.76 -23.12
CA THR A 46 -28.46 -14.64 -23.62
C THR A 46 -27.54 -15.55 -22.82
N ARG A 47 -26.55 -16.14 -23.52
CA ARG A 47 -25.49 -16.90 -22.83
C ARG A 47 -24.58 -16.02 -21.97
N LYS A 48 -24.64 -14.72 -22.18
CA LYS A 48 -23.86 -13.70 -21.45
C LYS A 48 -24.59 -13.09 -20.26
N LEU A 49 -25.65 -13.76 -19.77
CA LEU A 49 -26.49 -13.24 -18.69
C LEU A 49 -25.67 -12.99 -17.42
N PHE A 50 -24.79 -13.92 -17.06
CA PHE A 50 -23.94 -13.81 -15.88
C PHE A 50 -22.95 -12.65 -16.00
N GLU A 51 -22.29 -12.50 -17.15
CA GLU A 51 -21.36 -11.39 -17.38
C GLU A 51 -22.08 -10.03 -17.39
N ILE A 52 -23.28 -9.98 -17.97
CA ILE A 52 -24.11 -8.76 -17.97
C ILE A 52 -24.50 -8.39 -16.53
N SER A 53 -25.01 -9.35 -15.76
CA SER A 53 -25.42 -9.10 -14.39
C SER A 53 -24.24 -8.63 -13.52
N LYS A 54 -23.07 -9.24 -13.70
CA LYS A 54 -21.83 -8.86 -13.00
C LYS A 54 -21.39 -7.44 -13.35
N VAL A 55 -21.39 -7.06 -14.62
CA VAL A 55 -21.00 -5.72 -15.10
C VAL A 55 -21.97 -4.65 -14.62
N LEU A 56 -23.28 -4.96 -14.57
CA LEU A 56 -24.31 -4.03 -14.11
C LEU A 56 -24.45 -4.00 -12.58
N GLY A 57 -23.74 -4.86 -11.84
CA GLY A 57 -23.82 -4.94 -10.37
C GLY A 57 -25.20 -5.35 -9.88
N VAL A 58 -25.86 -6.26 -10.60
CA VAL A 58 -27.19 -6.77 -10.25
C VAL A 58 -27.18 -8.30 -10.12
N ARG A 59 -28.11 -8.83 -9.34
CA ARG A 59 -28.26 -10.29 -9.19
C ARG A 59 -28.75 -10.91 -10.48
N THR A 60 -28.15 -12.04 -10.84
CA THR A 60 -28.49 -12.78 -12.07
C THR A 60 -29.95 -13.21 -12.08
N GLU A 61 -30.48 -13.67 -10.92
CA GLU A 61 -31.87 -14.10 -10.73
C GLU A 61 -32.84 -12.93 -10.91
N TRP A 62 -32.48 -11.76 -10.33
CA TRP A 62 -33.28 -10.57 -10.53
C TRP A 62 -33.29 -10.12 -11.99
N LEU A 63 -32.16 -10.16 -12.66
CA LEU A 63 -32.08 -9.76 -14.08
C LEU A 63 -32.85 -10.72 -14.96
N SER A 64 -32.76 -12.04 -14.74
CA SER A 64 -33.38 -13.08 -15.58
C SER A 64 -34.90 -13.11 -15.46
N ASP A 65 -35.41 -13.22 -14.25
CA ASP A 65 -36.83 -13.48 -13.97
C ASP A 65 -37.49 -12.52 -12.96
N GLY A 66 -36.70 -11.63 -12.36
CA GLY A 66 -37.17 -10.64 -11.40
C GLY A 66 -37.26 -11.16 -9.97
N THR A 67 -36.64 -12.31 -9.67
CA THR A 67 -36.70 -12.91 -8.33
C THR A 67 -35.71 -12.26 -7.38
N GLY A 68 -36.19 -11.85 -6.22
CA GLY A 68 -35.37 -11.24 -5.15
C GLY A 68 -35.04 -9.77 -5.39
N PRO A 69 -34.18 -9.19 -4.52
CA PRO A 69 -33.74 -7.80 -4.66
C PRO A 69 -32.83 -7.63 -5.88
N MET A 70 -32.82 -6.43 -6.46
CA MET A 70 -31.99 -6.09 -7.62
C MET A 70 -30.49 -6.26 -7.33
N ARG A 71 -30.07 -5.89 -6.12
CA ARG A 71 -28.67 -5.96 -5.67
C ARG A 71 -28.61 -6.62 -4.30
N ASP A 72 -27.47 -7.21 -4.00
CA ASP A 72 -27.16 -7.59 -2.63
C ASP A 72 -26.88 -6.33 -1.81
N GLU A 73 -27.20 -6.33 -0.52
CA GLU A 73 -26.95 -5.18 0.36
C GLU A 73 -25.43 -4.88 0.37
N GLY A 74 -25.08 -3.61 0.07
CA GLY A 74 -23.69 -3.14 0.07
C GLY A 74 -22.94 -3.22 -1.26
N VAL A 75 -23.57 -3.66 -2.35
CA VAL A 75 -22.92 -3.68 -3.68
C VAL A 75 -23.26 -2.42 -4.47
N GLU A 76 -22.31 -1.52 -4.60
CA GLU A 76 -22.38 -0.34 -5.48
C GLU A 76 -22.31 -0.77 -6.97
N PRO A 77 -23.04 -0.10 -7.88
CA PRO A 77 -22.98 -0.40 -9.31
C PRO A 77 -21.60 -0.05 -9.88
N TYR A 78 -21.11 -0.87 -10.82
CA TYR A 78 -19.91 -0.55 -11.58
C TYR A 78 -20.06 0.80 -12.29
N ASN A 79 -19.16 1.74 -12.00
CA ASN A 79 -19.10 3.03 -12.67
C ASN A 79 -18.07 2.99 -13.81
N PRO A 80 -18.48 2.95 -15.09
CA PRO A 80 -17.54 2.88 -16.21
C PRO A 80 -16.70 4.15 -16.39
N ARG A 81 -17.03 5.25 -15.68
CA ARG A 81 -16.26 6.48 -15.66
C ARG A 81 -15.26 6.56 -14.53
N SER A 82 -15.29 5.60 -13.61
CA SER A 82 -14.29 5.52 -12.54
C SER A 82 -13.00 4.94 -13.09
N SER A 83 -11.88 5.64 -12.85
CA SER A 83 -10.54 5.09 -13.09
C SER A 83 -10.14 4.05 -12.05
N ILE A 84 -10.91 3.94 -10.95
CA ILE A 84 -10.69 2.96 -9.89
C ILE A 84 -11.50 1.72 -10.25
N PRO A 85 -10.87 0.53 -10.33
CA PRO A 85 -11.58 -0.73 -10.53
C PRO A 85 -12.62 -0.95 -9.42
N HIS A 86 -13.68 -1.70 -9.74
CA HIS A 86 -14.70 -2.03 -8.74
C HIS A 86 -14.08 -2.79 -7.55
N GLU A 87 -14.53 -2.50 -6.34
CA GLU A 87 -14.01 -3.06 -5.08
C GLU A 87 -13.95 -4.60 -5.08
N SER A 88 -14.91 -5.28 -5.75
CA SER A 88 -14.90 -6.74 -5.92
C SER A 88 -13.68 -7.29 -6.69
N THR A 89 -12.94 -6.43 -7.40
CA THR A 89 -11.70 -6.78 -8.10
C THR A 89 -10.45 -6.52 -7.27
N TRP A 90 -10.60 -5.84 -6.13
CA TRP A 90 -9.51 -5.63 -5.20
C TRP A 90 -9.17 -6.94 -4.51
N GLY A 91 -7.91 -7.09 -4.13
CA GLY A 91 -7.50 -8.23 -3.31
C GLY A 91 -8.25 -8.24 -1.99
N HIS A 92 -8.41 -9.43 -1.42
CA HIS A 92 -9.08 -9.58 -0.12
C HIS A 92 -8.31 -8.80 0.95
N LEU A 93 -8.97 -7.78 1.54
CA LEU A 93 -8.47 -7.07 2.70
C LEU A 93 -8.66 -7.97 3.92
N ALA A 94 -7.56 -8.41 4.49
CA ALA A 94 -7.55 -9.11 5.77
C ALA A 94 -7.11 -8.10 6.85
N PRO A 95 -8.03 -7.45 7.56
CA PRO A 95 -7.66 -6.60 8.69
C PRO A 95 -6.95 -7.44 9.75
N TRP A 96 -5.95 -6.86 10.39
CA TRP A 96 -5.20 -7.53 11.44
C TRP A 96 -5.10 -6.64 12.69
N ASP A 97 -5.00 -7.29 13.83
CA ASP A 97 -4.79 -6.70 15.16
C ASP A 97 -3.76 -7.54 15.93
N GLY A 98 -3.48 -7.17 17.18
CA GLY A 98 -2.53 -7.89 18.02
C GLY A 98 -2.89 -9.35 18.30
N GLY A 99 -4.12 -9.77 18.08
CA GLY A 99 -4.60 -11.15 18.21
C GLY A 99 -4.59 -11.97 16.92
N THR A 100 -4.33 -11.31 15.78
CA THR A 100 -4.37 -11.96 14.46
C THR A 100 -3.09 -12.75 14.22
N PRO A 101 -3.14 -14.08 13.97
CA PRO A 101 -1.96 -14.89 13.73
C PRO A 101 -1.15 -14.40 12.52
N LEU A 102 0.18 -14.48 12.63
CA LEU A 102 1.09 -14.21 11.51
C LEU A 102 0.90 -15.26 10.40
N ARG A 103 0.86 -14.80 9.17
CA ARG A 103 0.96 -15.69 8.02
C ARG A 103 2.40 -16.18 7.85
N GLY A 104 2.57 -17.33 7.23
CA GLY A 104 3.90 -17.93 7.03
C GLY A 104 4.88 -17.08 6.21
N ASP A 105 4.36 -16.11 5.46
CA ASP A 105 5.10 -15.15 4.62
C ASP A 105 5.27 -13.76 5.26
N GLU A 106 4.82 -13.58 6.50
CA GLU A 106 4.92 -12.34 7.27
C GLU A 106 5.90 -12.46 8.44
N VAL A 107 6.37 -11.33 8.92
CA VAL A 107 7.21 -11.18 10.11
C VAL A 107 6.85 -9.88 10.81
N GLU A 108 6.87 -9.90 12.14
CA GLU A 108 6.73 -8.72 12.98
C GLU A 108 8.08 -8.10 13.29
N ILE A 109 8.16 -6.79 13.10
CA ILE A 109 9.35 -5.98 13.37
C ILE A 109 9.04 -5.04 14.53
N PRO A 110 9.91 -4.97 15.55
CA PRO A 110 9.71 -4.11 16.71
C PRO A 110 9.70 -2.64 16.29
N TYR A 111 8.76 -1.89 16.89
CA TYR A 111 8.66 -0.44 16.75
C TYR A 111 9.13 0.22 18.06
N LEU A 112 10.23 0.94 17.98
CA LEU A 112 10.87 1.60 19.12
C LEU A 112 10.44 3.07 19.12
N LYS A 113 9.59 3.47 20.09
CA LYS A 113 9.11 4.85 20.18
C LYS A 113 10.20 5.83 20.62
N ASP A 114 11.07 5.41 21.52
CA ASP A 114 12.11 6.25 22.12
C ASP A 114 13.50 5.73 21.75
N ILE A 115 13.85 5.82 20.47
CA ILE A 115 15.14 5.33 19.97
C ILE A 115 16.35 6.11 20.55
N GLU A 116 16.14 7.28 21.14
CA GLU A 116 17.20 8.02 21.83
C GLU A 116 17.93 7.17 22.88
N PHE A 117 17.23 6.21 23.46
CA PHE A 117 17.77 5.26 24.43
C PHE A 117 18.36 3.99 23.81
N ALA A 118 18.00 3.63 22.60
CA ALA A 118 18.39 2.37 22.00
C ALA A 118 19.83 2.29 21.51
N CYS A 119 20.57 3.40 21.49
CA CYS A 119 21.90 3.47 20.88
C CYS A 119 23.02 4.00 21.80
N GLY A 120 22.77 4.17 23.09
CA GLY A 120 23.82 4.36 24.09
C GLY A 120 24.28 3.01 24.62
N ASP A 121 25.57 2.66 24.48
CA ASP A 121 26.25 1.50 25.08
C ASP A 121 26.02 0.10 24.50
N GLY A 122 25.53 -0.05 23.28
CA GLY A 122 25.46 -1.38 22.65
C GLY A 122 24.58 -2.40 23.37
N ARG A 123 23.80 -1.97 24.33
CA ARG A 123 22.75 -2.79 24.95
C ARG A 123 21.54 -2.73 24.08
N VAL A 124 21.16 -3.87 23.52
CA VAL A 124 19.78 -4.12 23.10
C VAL A 124 18.97 -3.98 24.40
N ILE A 125 18.34 -2.84 24.59
CA ILE A 125 17.44 -2.65 25.71
C ILE A 125 16.22 -3.52 25.38
N ASP A 126 16.08 -4.58 26.12
CA ASP A 126 14.92 -5.49 26.12
C ASP A 126 13.69 -4.82 26.75
N GLU A 127 13.73 -3.46 26.85
CA GLU A 127 12.78 -2.65 27.56
C GLU A 127 11.92 -1.84 26.60
N ASP A 128 10.65 -2.12 26.71
CA ASP A 128 9.52 -1.33 26.22
C ASP A 128 9.36 -1.20 24.71
N HIS A 129 9.18 -2.32 24.05
CA HIS A 129 8.60 -2.33 22.70
C HIS A 129 7.15 -1.84 22.68
N ASN A 130 6.59 -1.39 23.82
CA ASN A 130 5.19 -0.97 24.00
C ASN A 130 4.16 -1.94 23.39
N GLY A 131 4.56 -3.19 23.13
CA GLY A 131 3.75 -4.16 22.42
C GLY A 131 3.41 -3.77 20.98
N PHE A 132 4.03 -2.71 20.42
CA PHE A 132 3.76 -2.25 19.07
C PHE A 132 4.72 -2.92 18.09
N MET A 133 4.15 -3.58 17.10
CA MET A 133 4.89 -4.31 16.07
C MET A 133 4.38 -3.87 14.70
N LEU A 134 5.27 -3.80 13.72
CA LEU A 134 4.90 -3.60 12.33
C LEU A 134 5.07 -4.91 11.56
N ARG A 135 4.09 -5.25 10.73
CA ARG A 135 4.15 -6.47 9.90
C ARG A 135 4.74 -6.17 8.54
N PHE A 136 5.73 -6.95 8.19
CA PHE A 136 6.36 -6.92 6.87
C PHE A 136 6.25 -8.27 6.18
N SER A 137 6.08 -8.24 4.86
CA SER A 137 6.23 -9.44 4.06
C SER A 137 7.72 -9.86 4.01
N LYS A 138 7.99 -11.13 4.22
CA LYS A 138 9.34 -11.73 4.06
C LYS A 138 9.93 -11.47 2.68
N SER A 139 9.09 -11.35 1.65
CA SER A 139 9.51 -11.00 0.30
C SER A 139 10.04 -9.56 0.20
N THR A 140 9.44 -8.61 0.94
CA THR A 140 9.92 -7.24 1.03
C THR A 140 11.30 -7.19 1.67
N LEU A 141 11.50 -7.89 2.79
CA LEU A 141 12.78 -7.94 3.48
C LEU A 141 13.88 -8.54 2.59
N ARG A 142 13.61 -9.67 1.93
CA ARG A 142 14.55 -10.27 0.98
C ARG A 142 14.95 -9.32 -0.15
N ARG A 143 14.00 -8.57 -0.71
CA ARG A 143 14.26 -7.62 -1.81
C ARG A 143 15.20 -6.48 -1.42
N VAL A 144 15.19 -6.06 -0.16
CA VAL A 144 16.07 -5.01 0.37
C VAL A 144 17.34 -5.57 1.02
N GLY A 145 17.56 -6.88 0.96
CA GLY A 145 18.75 -7.54 1.53
C GLY A 145 18.72 -7.64 3.06
N ALA A 146 17.55 -7.52 3.67
CA ALA A 146 17.36 -7.78 5.10
C ALA A 146 17.04 -9.26 5.35
N ASN A 147 17.29 -9.73 6.57
CA ASN A 147 16.94 -11.09 6.97
C ASN A 147 15.42 -11.28 6.95
N SER A 148 14.97 -12.37 6.35
CA SER A 148 13.53 -12.65 6.20
C SER A 148 12.83 -13.05 7.51
N ASP A 149 13.59 -13.33 8.56
CA ASP A 149 13.09 -13.54 9.92
C ASP A 149 12.94 -12.23 10.72
N GLY A 150 13.32 -11.09 10.11
CA GLY A 150 13.27 -9.77 10.73
C GLY A 150 14.47 -9.44 11.62
N SER A 151 15.40 -10.38 11.83
CA SER A 151 16.57 -10.12 12.66
C SER A 151 17.44 -8.98 12.10
N GLY A 152 17.82 -8.05 12.97
CA GLY A 152 18.55 -6.85 12.60
C GLY A 152 17.71 -5.80 11.87
N VAL A 153 16.38 -5.89 11.91
CA VAL A 153 15.48 -4.85 11.42
C VAL A 153 14.75 -4.20 12.61
N VAL A 154 14.70 -2.89 12.62
CA VAL A 154 13.97 -2.09 13.63
C VAL A 154 13.21 -0.96 12.96
N CYS A 155 12.08 -0.58 13.56
CA CYS A 155 11.29 0.57 13.14
C CYS A 155 11.26 1.62 14.25
N PHE A 156 11.25 2.91 13.87
CA PHE A 156 11.15 4.01 14.82
C PHE A 156 10.65 5.28 14.13
N PRO A 157 10.16 6.29 14.87
CA PRO A 157 9.78 7.57 14.29
C PRO A 157 11.02 8.42 13.96
N ALA A 158 11.08 8.96 12.73
CA ALA A 158 12.01 10.01 12.38
C ALA A 158 11.65 11.30 13.14
N ARG A 159 12.64 12.05 13.60
CA ARG A 159 12.44 13.32 14.29
C ARG A 159 13.16 14.45 13.58
N GLY A 160 12.52 15.63 13.58
CA GLY A 160 13.04 16.85 12.96
C GLY A 160 12.82 16.93 11.46
N ASN A 161 13.13 18.10 10.89
CA ASN A 161 12.81 18.48 9.51
C ASN A 161 13.97 18.34 8.52
N SER A 162 15.12 17.79 8.95
CA SER A 162 16.31 17.73 8.09
C SER A 162 16.14 16.86 6.84
N MET A 163 15.19 15.93 6.86
CA MET A 163 14.91 15.02 5.77
C MET A 163 13.60 15.34 5.02
N GLU A 164 13.00 16.51 5.30
CA GLU A 164 11.89 17.03 4.53
C GLU A 164 12.30 17.44 3.12
N PRO A 165 11.39 17.34 2.14
CA PRO A 165 10.00 16.91 2.26
C PRO A 165 9.80 15.38 2.21
N ASN A 166 10.85 14.59 1.99
CA ASN A 166 10.73 13.16 1.70
C ASN A 166 10.42 12.33 2.95
N ILE A 167 10.97 12.71 4.09
CA ILE A 167 10.74 12.08 5.40
C ILE A 167 10.39 13.19 6.39
N PRO A 168 9.12 13.58 6.50
CA PRO A 168 8.65 14.56 7.47
C PRO A 168 8.84 14.11 8.91
N ASP A 169 8.76 15.06 9.84
CA ASP A 169 8.78 14.76 11.28
C ASP A 169 7.67 13.77 11.66
N GLY A 170 7.97 12.81 12.52
CA GLY A 170 7.03 11.77 12.94
C GLY A 170 6.88 10.60 11.98
N THR A 171 7.48 10.65 10.78
CA THR A 171 7.44 9.55 9.82
C THR A 171 8.04 8.28 10.40
N THR A 172 7.32 7.16 10.28
CA THR A 172 7.88 5.86 10.67
C THR A 172 8.89 5.39 9.62
N VAL A 173 10.10 5.02 10.08
CA VAL A 173 11.17 4.47 9.23
C VAL A 173 11.52 3.04 9.65
N ALA A 174 11.98 2.21 8.69
CA ALA A 174 12.55 0.90 8.96
C ALA A 174 14.02 0.86 8.54
N VAL A 175 14.86 0.34 9.42
CA VAL A 175 16.31 0.28 9.29
C VAL A 175 16.78 -1.17 9.30
N ASN A 176 17.64 -1.53 8.34
CA ASN A 176 18.40 -2.77 8.38
C ASN A 176 19.76 -2.49 9.03
N THR A 177 19.91 -2.89 10.28
CA THR A 177 21.14 -2.66 11.07
C THR A 177 22.31 -3.56 10.61
N ASN A 178 22.05 -4.58 9.81
CA ASN A 178 23.07 -5.44 9.20
C ASN A 178 23.65 -4.82 7.93
N ASP A 179 23.01 -3.81 7.33
CA ASP A 179 23.47 -3.15 6.11
C ASP A 179 24.13 -1.81 6.45
N LYS A 180 25.44 -1.88 6.78
CA LYS A 180 26.27 -0.74 7.17
C LYS A 180 27.20 -0.25 6.04
N LYS A 181 27.21 -0.94 4.89
CA LYS A 181 28.04 -0.54 3.76
C LYS A 181 27.46 0.69 3.07
N ILE A 182 28.24 1.76 2.98
CA ILE A 182 27.80 2.98 2.28
C ILE A 182 27.65 2.71 0.79
N VAL A 183 26.45 2.97 0.30
CA VAL A 183 26.12 3.09 -1.11
C VAL A 183 25.67 4.54 -1.33
N ASP A 184 26.34 5.23 -2.25
CA ASP A 184 26.14 6.66 -2.49
C ASP A 184 24.68 6.98 -2.80
N GLY A 185 24.18 8.04 -2.15
CA GLY A 185 22.80 8.49 -2.31
C GLY A 185 21.76 7.69 -1.54
N LYS A 186 22.14 6.69 -0.74
CA LYS A 186 21.22 5.97 0.13
C LYS A 186 21.12 6.64 1.51
N ILE A 187 20.00 6.37 2.17
CA ILE A 187 19.66 6.96 3.47
C ILE A 187 20.11 6.01 4.57
N TYR A 188 20.74 6.56 5.60
CA TYR A 188 21.25 5.82 6.75
C TYR A 188 20.84 6.45 8.06
N ALA A 189 20.63 5.63 9.06
CA ALA A 189 20.69 6.03 10.45
C ALA A 189 22.16 6.03 10.88
N ILE A 190 22.64 7.14 11.42
CA ILE A 190 24.02 7.33 11.87
C ILE A 190 24.03 7.84 13.32
N ASN A 191 25.12 7.57 14.02
CA ASN A 191 25.40 8.08 15.34
C ASN A 191 26.75 8.83 15.32
N GLU A 192 26.77 10.05 15.82
CA GLU A 192 27.93 10.89 15.99
C GLU A 192 28.05 11.27 17.45
N ASN A 193 28.87 10.56 18.22
CA ASN A 193 29.09 10.84 19.66
C ASN A 193 27.78 10.92 20.49
N GLY A 194 26.83 10.01 20.23
CA GLY A 194 25.52 9.99 20.89
C GLY A 194 24.43 10.77 20.15
N TRP A 195 24.82 11.61 19.19
CA TRP A 195 23.86 12.35 18.38
C TRP A 195 23.42 11.54 17.16
N LYS A 196 22.21 11.03 17.20
CA LYS A 196 21.63 10.16 16.17
C LYS A 196 20.89 10.97 15.12
N ARG A 197 21.20 10.67 13.86
CA ARG A 197 20.65 11.40 12.72
C ARG A 197 20.25 10.44 11.59
N ILE A 198 19.26 10.84 10.80
CA ILE A 198 18.95 10.23 9.51
C ILE A 198 19.54 11.12 8.42
N LYS A 199 20.40 10.58 7.56
CA LYS A 199 21.11 11.35 6.55
C LYS A 199 21.33 10.54 5.26
N ILE A 200 21.55 11.23 4.16
CA ILE A 200 21.99 10.65 2.89
C ILE A 200 23.51 10.63 2.91
N LEU A 201 24.10 9.47 2.65
CA LEU A 201 25.56 9.33 2.66
C LEU A 201 26.13 9.17 1.25
N PHE A 202 27.30 9.79 1.02
CA PHE A 202 28.11 9.62 -0.16
C PHE A 202 29.56 9.43 0.26
N ARG A 203 30.28 8.51 -0.35
CA ARG A 203 31.72 8.45 -0.16
C ARG A 203 32.42 9.60 -0.89
N SER A 204 33.19 10.40 -0.17
CA SER A 204 34.00 11.50 -0.72
C SER A 204 35.50 11.19 -0.74
N GLY A 205 35.91 10.05 -0.20
CA GLY A 205 37.28 9.57 -0.14
C GLY A 205 37.41 8.19 0.50
N PRO A 206 38.64 7.65 0.63
CA PRO A 206 38.85 6.35 1.29
C PRO A 206 38.29 6.30 2.70
N ASP A 207 38.53 7.36 3.49
CA ASP A 207 38.17 7.47 4.88
C ASP A 207 37.21 8.64 5.15
N LYS A 208 36.59 9.19 4.08
CA LYS A 208 35.72 10.35 4.16
C LYS A 208 34.32 10.08 3.66
N VAL A 209 33.35 10.73 4.27
CA VAL A 209 31.93 10.66 3.93
C VAL A 209 31.32 12.06 3.87
N SER A 210 30.57 12.33 2.83
CA SER A 210 29.70 13.49 2.69
C SER A 210 28.33 13.13 3.25
N ILE A 211 27.88 13.89 4.23
CA ILE A 211 26.63 13.73 4.93
C ILE A 211 25.67 14.81 4.40
N ARG A 212 24.55 14.41 3.84
CA ARG A 212 23.58 15.31 3.19
C ARG A 212 22.18 15.13 3.77
N SER A 213 21.42 16.21 3.67
CA SER A 213 20.00 16.29 4.05
C SER A 213 19.16 16.56 2.80
N PHE A 214 17.90 16.13 2.77
CA PHE A 214 16.97 16.58 1.73
C PHE A 214 16.66 18.07 1.89
N ASN A 215 16.46 18.53 3.14
CA ASN A 215 16.35 19.96 3.46
C ASN A 215 17.75 20.61 3.48
N SER A 216 18.37 20.70 2.33
CA SER A 216 19.75 21.20 2.18
C SER A 216 19.88 22.71 2.40
N LEU A 217 18.78 23.46 2.36
CA LEU A 217 18.78 24.90 2.63
C LEU A 217 19.04 25.20 4.10
N GLU A 218 18.41 24.45 5.00
CA GLU A 218 18.61 24.60 6.46
C GLU A 218 19.76 23.74 6.97
N TYR A 219 20.02 22.61 6.33
CA TYR A 219 21.02 21.61 6.71
C TYR A 219 22.03 21.41 5.59
N PRO A 220 23.03 22.28 5.46
CA PRO A 220 24.04 22.18 4.40
C PRO A 220 24.85 20.88 4.52
N GLN A 221 25.46 20.49 3.40
CA GLN A 221 26.34 19.32 3.35
C GLN A 221 27.50 19.44 4.33
N GLU A 222 27.79 18.35 5.03
CA GLU A 222 28.94 18.19 5.91
C GLU A 222 29.90 17.14 5.33
N GLU A 223 31.19 17.30 5.58
CA GLU A 223 32.20 16.26 5.31
C GLU A 223 32.80 15.81 6.64
N LYS A 224 32.86 14.50 6.88
CA LYS A 224 33.39 13.90 8.09
C LYS A 224 34.31 12.73 7.76
N ASN A 225 35.21 12.38 8.70
CA ASN A 225 35.92 11.11 8.61
C ASN A 225 34.95 9.96 8.98
N LEU A 226 35.14 8.81 8.38
CA LEU A 226 34.35 7.62 8.70
C LEU A 226 34.55 7.16 10.15
N SER A 227 35.71 7.46 10.74
CA SER A 227 36.01 7.19 12.16
C SER A 227 35.15 8.00 13.15
N ASP A 228 34.62 9.13 12.70
CA ASP A 228 33.90 10.08 13.57
C ASP A 228 32.40 9.79 13.64
N ILE A 229 31.94 8.84 12.82
CA ILE A 229 30.53 8.43 12.75
C ILE A 229 30.38 6.91 12.85
N GLU A 230 29.36 6.49 13.53
CA GLU A 230 28.88 5.11 13.50
C GLU A 230 27.71 4.99 12.54
N ILE A 231 27.76 4.04 11.61
CA ILE A 231 26.62 3.71 10.75
C ILE A 231 25.79 2.67 11.50
N ILE A 232 24.59 3.06 11.94
CA ILE A 232 23.65 2.16 12.60
C ILE A 232 23.07 1.17 11.58
N GLY A 233 22.65 1.67 10.42
CA GLY A 233 22.13 0.84 9.34
C GLY A 233 21.48 1.64 8.23
N ARG A 234 21.16 0.95 7.13
CA ARG A 234 20.48 1.55 5.99
C ARG A 234 18.97 1.59 6.19
N ILE A 235 18.37 2.77 5.95
CA ILE A 235 16.92 2.95 5.89
C ILE A 235 16.45 2.43 4.52
N PHE A 236 15.49 1.52 4.54
CA PHE A 236 14.96 0.90 3.33
C PHE A 236 13.47 1.12 3.11
N TRP A 237 12.77 1.61 4.14
CA TRP A 237 11.34 1.86 4.07
C TRP A 237 10.95 3.01 5.00
N TRP A 238 9.96 3.78 4.59
CA TRP A 238 9.30 4.78 5.43
C TRP A 238 7.85 4.94 5.04
N SER A 239 7.01 5.31 6.00
CA SER A 239 5.57 5.54 5.82
C SER A 239 5.21 6.90 6.38
N VAL A 240 4.73 7.76 5.51
CA VAL A 240 4.20 9.08 5.85
C VAL A 240 2.69 8.93 6.04
N VAL A 241 2.19 9.41 7.18
CA VAL A 241 0.75 9.53 7.43
C VAL A 241 0.46 11.03 7.48
N ASP A 242 -0.40 11.49 6.60
CA ASP A 242 -0.86 12.88 6.57
C ASP A 242 -2.16 12.98 7.39
N TYR A 243 -2.21 13.92 8.34
CA TYR A 243 -3.33 14.13 9.27
C TYR A 243 -4.04 15.44 8.99
#